data_0a8511ae6fd9edfd334cf2c150297e4b
#
_entry.id   0a8511ae6fd9edfd334cf2c150297e4b
#
_cell.length_a   1.000
_cell.length_b   1.000
_cell.length_c   1.000
_cell.angle_alpha   90.00
_cell.angle_beta   90.00
_cell.angle_gamma   90.00
#
_symmetry.space_group_name_H-M   'P 1'
#
loop_
_entity.id
_entity.type
_entity.pdbx_description
1 polymer ?
#
loop_
_entity_poly.entity_id
_entity_poly.type
_entity_poly.pdbx_seq_one_letter_code
_entity_poly.pdbx_strand_id
1 'polypeptide(L)'
;MGKMQVLIIDDDRDIAGFFDAVLSLIGHECETVQSAREALVRLAASDPDLILLDLHLGSEISGEDILYQVRSNPRFDNTRVVVITGYPNHAEMITNLADLVLIKPVEVSQLKTLVERMGSYEIGPKRSSFRDPVTQLFNREYFISRIELAFDRAQRRPDFQFAVTAVQIGLEGVSEQDLSPEAWVNLLREISERLKSHLRPMDAIAKFSGWKFGVLNEELTSPDNIPVIIRRLQESITRPIVDGSQSYYLNFSFGSALYNRRFKGALEMLDSAERDLENARPLAI
;
A
#
# COMPACT_ATOMS: atom_id res chain seq x y z
N MET A 1 9.63 -30.63 4.22
CA MET A 1 9.43 -29.17 4.01
C MET A 1 9.96 -28.80 2.65
N GLY A 2 9.25 -27.99 1.88
CA GLY A 2 9.77 -27.47 0.62
C GLY A 2 10.92 -26.48 0.89
N LYS A 3 11.92 -26.49 0.01
CA LYS A 3 13.03 -25.52 0.00
C LYS A 3 12.44 -24.15 -0.39
N MET A 4 12.67 -23.12 0.41
CA MET A 4 12.22 -21.75 0.14
C MET A 4 13.40 -20.90 -0.34
N GLN A 5 13.10 -19.93 -1.20
CA GLN A 5 14.02 -18.83 -1.53
C GLN A 5 13.77 -17.68 -0.55
N VAL A 6 14.78 -17.32 0.21
CA VAL A 6 14.69 -16.32 1.26
C VAL A 6 15.57 -15.12 0.93
N LEU A 7 14.98 -13.94 0.90
CA LEU A 7 15.71 -12.69 0.78
C LEU A 7 15.84 -12.03 2.16
N ILE A 8 17.07 -11.84 2.61
CA ILE A 8 17.38 -11.21 3.91
C ILE A 8 17.87 -9.80 3.62
N ILE A 9 17.19 -8.81 4.22
CA ILE A 9 17.44 -7.39 4.02
C ILE A 9 17.74 -6.77 5.39
N ASP A 10 19.03 -6.55 5.69
CA ASP A 10 19.50 -5.99 6.95
C ASP A 10 20.85 -5.30 6.69
N ASP A 11 21.04 -4.06 7.12
CA ASP A 11 22.29 -3.31 6.90
C ASP A 11 23.43 -3.79 7.82
N ASP A 12 23.10 -4.51 8.88
CA ASP A 12 24.07 -5.20 9.75
C ASP A 12 24.46 -6.56 9.14
N ARG A 13 25.71 -6.64 8.66
CA ARG A 13 26.27 -7.87 8.04
C ARG A 13 26.31 -9.07 8.97
N ASP A 14 26.54 -8.84 10.24
CA ASP A 14 26.65 -9.93 11.24
C ASP A 14 25.26 -10.52 11.51
N ILE A 15 24.24 -9.67 11.59
CA ILE A 15 22.84 -10.08 11.74
C ILE A 15 22.36 -10.80 10.47
N ALA A 16 22.57 -10.22 9.29
CA ALA A 16 22.20 -10.84 8.02
C ALA A 16 22.90 -12.21 7.84
N GLY A 17 24.19 -12.29 8.11
CA GLY A 17 24.97 -13.52 8.07
C GLY A 17 24.52 -14.57 9.09
N PHE A 18 24.09 -14.15 10.27
CA PHE A 18 23.52 -15.04 11.26
C PHE A 18 22.19 -15.65 10.78
N PHE A 19 21.28 -14.85 10.22
CA PHE A 19 20.03 -15.37 9.67
C PHE A 19 20.26 -16.31 8.49
N ASP A 20 21.17 -15.94 7.59
CA ASP A 20 21.55 -16.80 6.47
C ASP A 20 22.08 -18.16 6.96
N ALA A 21 23.02 -18.17 7.89
CA ALA A 21 23.59 -19.42 8.45
C ALA A 21 22.51 -20.31 9.07
N VAL A 22 21.59 -19.73 9.85
CA VAL A 22 20.49 -20.48 10.48
C VAL A 22 19.54 -21.07 9.46
N LEU A 23 19.13 -20.29 8.45
CA LEU A 23 18.15 -20.71 7.45
C LEU A 23 18.74 -21.68 6.43
N SER A 24 19.99 -21.47 6.03
CA SER A 24 20.74 -22.41 5.17
C SER A 24 20.93 -23.75 5.84
N LEU A 25 21.19 -23.78 7.16
CA LEU A 25 21.33 -25.03 7.95
C LEU A 25 20.05 -25.88 7.95
N ILE A 26 18.88 -25.24 7.90
CA ILE A 26 17.58 -25.95 7.81
C ILE A 26 17.09 -26.18 6.38
N GLY A 27 17.95 -25.90 5.36
CA GLY A 27 17.74 -26.32 4.00
C GLY A 27 17.10 -25.29 3.05
N HIS A 28 17.05 -24.02 3.44
CA HIS A 28 16.56 -22.95 2.58
C HIS A 28 17.68 -22.33 1.74
N GLU A 29 17.35 -21.70 0.64
CA GLU A 29 18.26 -20.87 -0.17
C GLU A 29 18.13 -19.42 0.24
N CYS A 30 19.23 -18.86 0.78
CA CYS A 30 19.23 -17.50 1.27
C CYS A 30 20.07 -16.58 0.39
N GLU A 31 19.60 -15.39 0.22
CA GLU A 31 20.33 -14.28 -0.36
C GLU A 31 20.27 -13.10 0.59
N THR A 32 21.43 -12.45 0.83
CA THR A 32 21.53 -11.30 1.75
C THR A 32 21.83 -10.03 0.97
N VAL A 33 21.14 -8.94 1.30
CA VAL A 33 21.40 -7.58 0.81
C VAL A 33 21.45 -6.61 1.97
N GLN A 34 22.29 -5.57 1.85
CA GLN A 34 22.62 -4.67 2.96
C GLN A 34 22.09 -3.24 2.78
N SER A 35 21.35 -3.01 1.71
CA SER A 35 20.76 -1.71 1.45
C SER A 35 19.39 -1.83 0.79
N ALA A 36 18.57 -0.83 1.00
CA ALA A 36 17.28 -0.74 0.35
C ALA A 36 17.40 -0.74 -1.20
N ARG A 37 18.45 -0.10 -1.73
CA ARG A 37 18.71 -0.07 -3.18
C ARG A 37 18.99 -1.45 -3.74
N GLU A 38 19.84 -2.24 -3.08
CA GLU A 38 20.13 -3.62 -3.46
C GLU A 38 18.86 -4.49 -3.38
N ALA A 39 18.09 -4.32 -2.30
CA ALA A 39 16.82 -5.02 -2.11
C ALA A 39 15.86 -4.78 -3.28
N LEU A 40 15.70 -3.53 -3.70
CA LEU A 40 14.83 -3.18 -4.84
C LEU A 40 15.31 -3.79 -6.17
N VAL A 41 16.64 -3.81 -6.40
CA VAL A 41 17.22 -4.47 -7.59
C VAL A 41 16.95 -5.96 -7.58
N ARG A 42 17.09 -6.60 -6.40
CA ARG A 42 16.83 -8.04 -6.26
C ARG A 42 15.35 -8.37 -6.41
N LEU A 43 14.48 -7.63 -5.80
CA LEU A 43 13.01 -7.78 -5.95
C LEU A 43 12.55 -7.57 -7.39
N ALA A 44 13.23 -6.73 -8.17
CA ALA A 44 12.95 -6.61 -9.61
C ALA A 44 13.33 -7.88 -10.41
N ALA A 45 14.31 -8.65 -9.93
CA ALA A 45 14.90 -9.79 -10.64
C ALA A 45 14.45 -11.17 -10.12
N SER A 46 13.87 -11.27 -8.91
CA SER A 46 13.53 -12.53 -8.26
C SER A 46 12.18 -12.47 -7.55
N ASP A 47 11.58 -13.63 -7.31
CA ASP A 47 10.33 -13.83 -6.57
C ASP A 47 10.61 -14.66 -5.31
N PRO A 48 11.08 -14.05 -4.20
CA PRO A 48 11.36 -14.79 -2.98
C PRO A 48 10.08 -15.34 -2.35
N ASP A 49 10.16 -16.52 -1.75
CA ASP A 49 9.06 -17.10 -0.95
C ASP A 49 8.90 -16.38 0.40
N LEU A 50 10.04 -15.92 0.95
CA LEU A 50 10.12 -15.25 2.23
C LEU A 50 11.10 -14.07 2.17
N ILE A 51 10.70 -12.95 2.74
CA ILE A 51 11.56 -11.80 3.00
C ILE A 51 11.72 -11.64 4.51
N LEU A 52 12.97 -11.63 4.99
CA LEU A 52 13.31 -11.12 6.32
C LEU A 52 13.76 -9.68 6.16
N LEU A 53 13.09 -8.74 6.79
CA LEU A 53 13.25 -7.31 6.54
C LEU A 53 13.53 -6.55 7.83
N ASP A 54 14.70 -5.92 7.92
CA ASP A 54 14.89 -4.85 8.89
C ASP A 54 14.26 -3.54 8.39
N LEU A 55 13.62 -2.82 9.28
CA LEU A 55 13.06 -1.49 8.97
C LEU A 55 14.12 -0.41 8.94
N HIS A 56 15.22 -0.59 9.69
CA HIS A 56 16.34 0.35 9.77
C HIS A 56 17.46 -0.07 8.83
N LEU A 57 17.54 0.56 7.66
CA LEU A 57 18.54 0.24 6.64
C LEU A 57 19.56 1.37 6.44
N GLY A 58 19.69 2.30 7.39
CA GLY A 58 20.71 3.35 7.37
C GLY A 58 20.75 4.23 6.12
N SER A 59 19.68 4.24 5.29
CA SER A 59 19.62 4.94 4.00
C SER A 59 18.42 5.87 3.90
N GLU A 60 18.33 6.67 2.80
CA GLU A 60 17.17 7.52 2.50
C GLU A 60 15.88 6.71 2.28
N ILE A 61 16.01 5.48 1.77
CA ILE A 61 14.90 4.54 1.58
C ILE A 61 14.85 3.65 2.82
N SER A 62 13.73 3.64 3.51
CA SER A 62 13.53 2.84 4.72
C SER A 62 13.10 1.40 4.41
N GLY A 63 13.18 0.49 5.39
CA GLY A 63 12.62 -0.85 5.25
C GLY A 63 11.09 -0.82 5.09
N GLU A 64 10.42 0.18 5.69
CA GLU A 64 9.00 0.40 5.47
C GLU A 64 8.70 0.66 3.99
N ASP A 65 9.53 1.43 3.29
CA ASP A 65 9.36 1.69 1.86
C ASP A 65 9.42 0.41 1.02
N ILE A 66 10.36 -0.49 1.37
CA ILE A 66 10.45 -1.81 0.75
C ILE A 66 9.21 -2.63 1.04
N LEU A 67 8.76 -2.67 2.30
CA LEU A 67 7.55 -3.39 2.70
C LEU A 67 6.34 -2.93 1.87
N TYR A 68 6.21 -1.61 1.66
CA TYR A 68 5.15 -1.06 0.82
C TYR A 68 5.27 -1.45 -0.63
N GLN A 69 6.45 -1.38 -1.21
CA GLN A 69 6.66 -1.79 -2.60
C GLN A 69 6.30 -3.26 -2.80
N VAL A 70 6.71 -4.12 -1.87
CA VAL A 70 6.36 -5.54 -1.90
C VAL A 70 4.85 -5.72 -1.81
N ARG A 71 4.19 -5.04 -0.88
CA ARG A 71 2.73 -5.18 -0.70
C ARG A 71 1.90 -4.50 -1.78
N SER A 72 2.46 -3.50 -2.44
CA SER A 72 1.79 -2.81 -3.56
C SER A 72 1.84 -3.59 -4.87
N ASN A 73 2.77 -4.52 -5.01
CA ASN A 73 3.00 -5.25 -6.24
C ASN A 73 2.34 -6.65 -6.19
N PRO A 74 1.34 -6.95 -7.04
CA PRO A 74 0.67 -8.24 -7.08
C PRO A 74 1.60 -9.44 -7.32
N ARG A 75 2.77 -9.21 -7.93
CA ARG A 75 3.81 -10.23 -8.13
C ARG A 75 4.23 -10.90 -6.81
N PHE A 76 4.22 -10.13 -5.72
CA PHE A 76 4.63 -10.59 -4.39
C PHE A 76 3.44 -11.01 -3.49
N ASP A 77 2.26 -11.22 -4.06
CA ASP A 77 1.09 -11.65 -3.27
C ASP A 77 1.33 -12.98 -2.53
N ASN A 78 2.22 -13.83 -3.02
CA ASN A 78 2.62 -15.07 -2.37
C ASN A 78 3.92 -14.98 -1.54
N THR A 79 4.63 -13.86 -1.59
CA THR A 79 5.84 -13.62 -0.79
C THR A 79 5.48 -13.31 0.65
N ARG A 80 6.01 -14.05 1.60
CA ARG A 80 5.86 -13.77 3.03
C ARG A 80 6.86 -12.74 3.47
N VAL A 81 6.47 -11.83 4.35
CA VAL A 81 7.38 -10.83 4.91
C VAL A 81 7.36 -10.91 6.42
N VAL A 82 8.52 -11.23 6.98
CA VAL A 82 8.79 -11.14 8.40
C VAL A 82 9.62 -9.90 8.63
N VAL A 83 9.05 -8.97 9.36
CA VAL A 83 9.79 -7.77 9.78
C VAL A 83 10.53 -8.06 11.06
N ILE A 84 11.79 -7.63 11.12
CA ILE A 84 12.65 -7.77 12.29
C ILE A 84 13.14 -6.37 12.66
N THR A 85 12.71 -5.84 13.81
CA THR A 85 13.00 -4.46 14.21
C THR A 85 13.44 -4.33 15.66
N GLY A 86 14.33 -3.38 15.95
CA GLY A 86 14.70 -2.99 17.31
C GLY A 86 13.72 -2.00 17.95
N TYR A 87 12.70 -1.54 17.23
CA TYR A 87 11.80 -0.47 17.69
C TYR A 87 10.36 -0.96 17.80
N PRO A 88 9.88 -1.29 19.01
CA PRO A 88 8.53 -1.82 19.23
C PRO A 88 7.40 -0.91 18.73
N ASN A 89 7.57 0.40 18.84
CA ASN A 89 6.56 1.37 18.43
C ASN A 89 6.28 1.34 16.91
N HIS A 90 7.28 0.99 16.11
CA HIS A 90 7.11 0.81 14.66
C HIS A 90 6.41 -0.50 14.32
N ALA A 91 6.51 -1.49 15.22
CA ALA A 91 5.88 -2.79 15.02
C ALA A 91 4.35 -2.70 14.93
N GLU A 92 3.72 -1.86 15.75
CA GLU A 92 2.26 -1.68 15.75
C GLU A 92 1.75 -1.13 14.41
N MET A 93 2.48 -0.19 13.82
CA MET A 93 2.09 0.48 12.57
C MET A 93 2.14 -0.43 11.35
N ILE A 94 3.03 -1.42 11.35
CA ILE A 94 3.26 -2.30 10.22
C ILE A 94 2.67 -3.70 10.39
N THR A 95 2.02 -3.98 11.54
CA THR A 95 1.44 -5.30 11.85
C THR A 95 0.47 -5.76 10.76
N ASN A 96 -0.23 -4.84 10.11
CA ASN A 96 -1.14 -5.15 9.01
C ASN A 96 -0.44 -5.41 7.67
N LEU A 97 0.85 -5.13 7.56
CA LEU A 97 1.63 -5.23 6.32
C LEU A 97 2.60 -6.41 6.33
N ALA A 98 3.10 -6.77 7.51
CA ALA A 98 3.97 -7.91 7.73
C ALA A 98 3.14 -9.16 8.03
N ASP A 99 3.61 -10.32 7.58
CA ASP A 99 3.02 -11.60 8.01
C ASP A 99 3.36 -11.89 9.47
N LEU A 100 4.50 -11.37 9.93
CA LEU A 100 4.91 -11.39 11.33
C LEU A 100 5.89 -10.26 11.61
N VAL A 101 5.91 -9.80 12.87
CA VAL A 101 6.90 -8.85 13.37
C VAL A 101 7.66 -9.48 14.54
N LEU A 102 8.98 -9.48 14.46
CA LEU A 102 9.89 -9.88 15.51
C LEU A 102 10.64 -8.68 16.05
N ILE A 103 10.81 -8.62 17.36
CA ILE A 103 11.60 -7.58 18.02
C ILE A 103 13.01 -8.10 18.27
N LYS A 104 14.02 -7.34 17.84
CA LYS A 104 15.43 -7.65 18.15
C LYS A 104 15.69 -7.56 19.69
N PRO A 105 16.45 -8.48 20.32
CA PRO A 105 17.19 -9.59 19.70
C PRO A 105 16.31 -10.81 19.39
N VAL A 106 16.56 -11.45 18.23
CA VAL A 106 15.86 -12.66 17.79
C VAL A 106 16.69 -13.90 18.11
N GLU A 107 16.11 -14.85 18.82
CA GLU A 107 16.77 -16.13 19.12
C GLU A 107 16.67 -17.12 17.96
N VAL A 108 17.68 -18.00 17.81
CA VAL A 108 17.72 -19.07 16.80
C VAL A 108 16.46 -19.93 16.84
N SER A 109 16.02 -20.29 18.06
CA SER A 109 14.82 -21.10 18.28
C SER A 109 13.54 -20.44 17.77
N GLN A 110 13.41 -19.13 17.93
CA GLN A 110 12.28 -18.35 17.46
C GLN A 110 12.28 -18.30 15.93
N LEU A 111 13.41 -17.97 15.31
CA LEU A 111 13.54 -17.91 13.85
C LEU A 111 13.24 -19.26 13.21
N LYS A 112 13.83 -20.34 13.73
CA LYS A 112 13.61 -21.70 13.24
C LYS A 112 12.14 -22.12 13.33
N THR A 113 11.52 -21.97 14.51
CA THR A 113 10.11 -22.32 14.73
C THR A 113 9.20 -21.51 13.79
N LEU A 114 9.53 -20.23 13.58
CA LEU A 114 8.78 -19.36 12.70
C LEU A 114 8.81 -19.84 11.25
N VAL A 115 10.02 -20.09 10.72
CA VAL A 115 10.19 -20.49 9.32
C VAL A 115 9.60 -21.88 9.08
N GLU A 116 9.73 -22.79 10.04
CA GLU A 116 9.07 -24.10 10.01
C GLU A 116 7.54 -23.98 9.95
N ARG A 117 6.98 -23.08 10.73
CA ARG A 117 5.54 -22.79 10.69
C ARG A 117 5.11 -22.14 9.38
N MET A 118 5.89 -21.21 8.85
CA MET A 118 5.60 -20.57 7.55
C MET A 118 5.69 -21.55 6.37
N GLY A 119 6.56 -22.56 6.46
CA GLY A 119 6.66 -23.62 5.44
C GLY A 119 5.51 -24.63 5.46
N SER A 120 4.79 -24.77 6.57
CA SER A 120 3.77 -25.83 6.78
C SER A 120 2.32 -25.33 6.87
N TYR A 121 2.09 -24.03 6.98
CA TYR A 121 0.74 -23.47 7.12
C TYR A 121 0.48 -22.32 6.13
N GLU A 122 -0.76 -22.25 5.64
CA GLU A 122 -1.36 -21.04 5.11
C GLU A 122 -1.57 -20.01 6.25
N ILE A 123 -0.47 -19.61 6.93
CA ILE A 123 -0.49 -18.61 7.99
C ILE A 123 0.01 -17.29 7.41
N GLY A 124 -0.89 -16.47 7.08
CA GLY A 124 -0.75 -15.04 6.90
C GLY A 124 -2.13 -14.44 7.07
N PRO A 125 -2.28 -13.17 7.42
CA PRO A 125 -3.55 -12.51 7.18
C PRO A 125 -3.88 -12.82 5.72
N LYS A 126 -5.09 -13.34 5.47
CA LYS A 126 -5.55 -13.58 4.09
C LYS A 126 -5.24 -12.32 3.32
N ARG A 127 -4.31 -12.37 2.35
CA ARG A 127 -3.84 -11.19 1.59
C ARG A 127 -4.95 -10.50 0.81
N SER A 128 -6.09 -11.16 0.65
CA SER A 128 -7.36 -10.53 0.33
C SER A 128 -7.79 -9.46 1.35
N SER A 129 -7.14 -9.37 2.53
CA SER A 129 -7.50 -8.37 3.55
C SER A 129 -6.99 -6.96 3.26
N PHE A 130 -6.01 -6.76 2.37
CA PHE A 130 -5.48 -5.42 2.04
C PHE A 130 -6.10 -4.80 0.81
N ARG A 131 -6.78 -5.61 0.00
CA ARG A 131 -7.37 -5.18 -1.25
C ARG A 131 -8.86 -5.45 -1.29
N ASP A 132 -9.54 -4.55 -1.95
CA ASP A 132 -10.94 -4.76 -2.34
C ASP A 132 -11.02 -5.89 -3.37
N PRO A 133 -11.86 -6.92 -3.16
CA PRO A 133 -11.88 -8.11 -4.02
C PRO A 133 -12.37 -7.84 -5.45
N VAL A 134 -13.12 -6.76 -5.67
CA VAL A 134 -13.68 -6.39 -6.97
C VAL A 134 -12.69 -5.57 -7.78
N THR A 135 -12.13 -4.54 -7.15
CA THR A 135 -11.30 -3.53 -7.83
C THR A 135 -9.81 -3.79 -7.74
N GLN A 136 -9.38 -4.67 -6.83
CA GLN A 136 -7.97 -4.91 -6.51
C GLN A 136 -7.21 -3.67 -6.05
N LEU A 137 -7.90 -2.57 -5.77
CA LEU A 137 -7.35 -1.41 -5.09
C LEU A 137 -7.14 -1.74 -3.59
N PHE A 138 -6.37 -0.93 -2.90
CA PHE A 138 -6.26 -1.08 -1.46
C PHE A 138 -7.62 -0.88 -0.77
N ASN A 139 -7.82 -1.53 0.37
CA ASN A 139 -8.96 -1.27 1.22
C ASN A 139 -8.71 -0.04 2.11
N ARG A 140 -9.74 0.38 2.85
CA ARG A 140 -9.69 1.57 3.71
C ARG A 140 -8.68 1.42 4.85
N GLU A 141 -8.58 0.26 5.45
CA GLU A 141 -7.68 -0.03 6.58
C GLU A 141 -6.21 0.11 6.16
N TYR A 142 -5.84 -0.50 5.04
CA TYR A 142 -4.51 -0.36 4.49
C TYR A 142 -4.19 1.09 4.10
N PHE A 143 -5.17 1.80 3.54
CA PHE A 143 -5.00 3.20 3.17
C PHE A 143 -4.70 4.09 4.38
N ILE A 144 -5.36 3.86 5.51
CA ILE A 144 -5.10 4.57 6.77
C ILE A 144 -3.66 4.32 7.22
N SER A 145 -3.19 3.07 7.22
CA SER A 145 -1.80 2.74 7.57
C SER A 145 -0.80 3.45 6.66
N ARG A 146 -1.11 3.58 5.35
CA ARG A 146 -0.28 4.36 4.41
C ARG A 146 -0.21 5.84 4.79
N ILE A 147 -1.32 6.44 5.20
CA ILE A 147 -1.32 7.84 5.66
C ILE A 147 -0.48 7.98 6.93
N GLU A 148 -0.59 7.05 7.89
CA GLU A 148 0.20 7.07 9.14
C GLU A 148 1.70 7.14 8.86
N LEU A 149 2.17 6.41 7.88
CA LEU A 149 3.58 6.43 7.50
C LEU A 149 3.99 7.69 6.76
N ALA A 150 3.11 8.24 5.93
CA ALA A 150 3.36 9.55 5.35
C ALA A 150 3.49 10.61 6.46
N PHE A 151 2.72 10.49 7.54
CA PHE A 151 2.86 11.32 8.73
C PHE A 151 4.23 11.16 9.37
N ASP A 152 4.68 9.94 9.60
CA ASP A 152 5.98 9.66 10.21
C ASP A 152 7.14 10.19 9.37
N ARG A 153 7.04 10.07 8.03
CA ARG A 153 8.01 10.67 7.12
C ARG A 153 8.04 12.18 7.24
N ALA A 154 6.86 12.82 7.28
CA ALA A 154 6.77 14.27 7.39
C ALA A 154 7.31 14.80 8.72
N GLN A 155 7.29 14.01 9.79
CA GLN A 155 7.92 14.37 11.06
C GLN A 155 9.45 14.30 10.98
N ARG A 156 9.99 13.32 10.25
CA ARG A 156 11.44 13.12 10.09
C ARG A 156 12.04 14.01 8.99
N ARG A 157 11.26 14.32 7.95
CA ARG A 157 11.66 15.11 6.78
C ARG A 157 10.78 16.35 6.64
N PRO A 158 11.24 17.52 7.09
CA PRO A 158 10.44 18.77 7.05
C PRO A 158 10.04 19.22 5.63
N ASP A 159 10.77 18.79 4.61
CA ASP A 159 10.53 19.03 3.19
C ASP A 159 9.51 18.06 2.57
N PHE A 160 9.18 16.97 3.26
CA PHE A 160 8.21 15.98 2.77
C PHE A 160 6.78 16.51 2.91
N GLN A 161 6.10 16.63 1.79
CA GLN A 161 4.71 17.07 1.72
C GLN A 161 3.85 15.97 1.09
N PHE A 162 2.65 15.79 1.59
CA PHE A 162 1.68 14.83 1.06
C PHE A 162 0.25 15.35 1.22
N ALA A 163 -0.66 14.79 0.44
CA ALA A 163 -2.09 15.09 0.53
C ALA A 163 -2.94 13.82 0.49
N VAL A 164 -4.06 13.88 1.16
CA VAL A 164 -5.13 12.89 1.11
C VAL A 164 -6.31 13.49 0.37
N THR A 165 -6.81 12.80 -0.65
CA THR A 165 -8.01 13.21 -1.40
C THR A 165 -9.05 12.11 -1.29
N ALA A 166 -10.24 12.45 -0.80
CA ALA A 166 -11.43 11.62 -0.88
C ALA A 166 -12.16 11.92 -2.19
N VAL A 167 -12.59 10.88 -2.88
CA VAL A 167 -13.22 10.97 -4.20
C VAL A 167 -14.55 10.23 -4.15
N GLN A 168 -15.61 10.87 -4.61
CA GLN A 168 -16.91 10.25 -4.86
C GLN A 168 -17.19 10.29 -6.35
N ILE A 169 -17.51 9.14 -6.91
CA ILE A 169 -17.97 9.03 -8.30
C ILE A 169 -19.46 8.73 -8.29
N GLY A 170 -20.19 9.31 -9.20
CA GLY A 170 -21.59 9.04 -9.43
C GLY A 170 -21.85 8.78 -10.92
N LEU A 171 -23.03 8.26 -11.23
CA LEU A 171 -23.51 8.08 -12.60
C LEU A 171 -24.49 9.20 -12.97
N GLU A 172 -24.41 9.69 -14.18
CA GLU A 172 -25.37 10.67 -14.67
C GLU A 172 -26.65 9.96 -15.12
N GLY A 173 -27.77 10.39 -14.54
CA GLY A 173 -29.10 9.92 -14.95
C GLY A 173 -29.41 8.45 -14.63
N VAL A 174 -28.54 7.76 -13.91
CA VAL A 174 -28.73 6.35 -13.51
C VAL A 174 -28.51 6.21 -12.01
N SER A 175 -29.45 5.55 -11.31
CA SER A 175 -29.24 5.19 -9.91
C SER A 175 -28.39 3.94 -9.79
N GLU A 176 -27.53 3.89 -8.78
CA GLU A 176 -26.75 2.67 -8.46
C GLU A 176 -27.66 1.44 -8.26
N GLN A 177 -28.89 1.65 -7.77
CA GLN A 177 -29.86 0.59 -7.52
C GLN A 177 -30.46 0.01 -8.78
N ASP A 178 -30.39 0.74 -9.91
CA ASP A 178 -30.90 0.31 -11.20
C ASP A 178 -29.87 -0.50 -12.00
N LEU A 179 -28.63 -0.61 -11.51
CA LEU A 179 -27.59 -1.39 -12.14
C LEU A 179 -27.76 -2.89 -11.86
N SER A 180 -27.52 -3.71 -12.88
CA SER A 180 -27.32 -5.13 -12.64
C SER A 180 -26.04 -5.36 -11.83
N PRO A 181 -25.95 -6.45 -11.03
CA PRO A 181 -24.73 -6.77 -10.31
C PRO A 181 -23.49 -6.87 -11.19
N GLU A 182 -23.63 -7.36 -12.42
CA GLU A 182 -22.55 -7.47 -13.39
C GLU A 182 -22.10 -6.09 -13.89
N ALA A 183 -23.04 -5.24 -14.27
CA ALA A 183 -22.74 -3.87 -14.71
C ALA A 183 -22.05 -3.08 -13.58
N TRP A 184 -22.52 -3.22 -12.35
CA TRP A 184 -21.90 -2.59 -11.18
C TRP A 184 -20.43 -3.00 -10.99
N VAL A 185 -20.13 -4.29 -11.12
CA VAL A 185 -18.77 -4.84 -11.02
C VAL A 185 -17.88 -4.35 -12.16
N ASN A 186 -18.38 -4.36 -13.40
CA ASN A 186 -17.66 -3.93 -14.59
C ASN A 186 -17.32 -2.44 -14.52
N LEU A 187 -18.28 -1.60 -14.14
CA LEU A 187 -18.07 -0.17 -13.97
C LEU A 187 -17.03 0.12 -12.87
N LEU A 188 -17.12 -0.53 -11.72
CA LEU A 188 -16.14 -0.35 -10.64
C LEU A 188 -14.73 -0.72 -11.06
N ARG A 189 -14.55 -1.81 -11.79
CA ARG A 189 -13.25 -2.23 -12.31
C ARG A 189 -12.68 -1.21 -13.28
N GLU A 190 -13.48 -0.81 -14.25
CA GLU A 190 -13.05 0.18 -15.26
C GLU A 190 -12.68 1.53 -14.63
N ILE A 191 -13.50 2.03 -13.70
CA ILE A 191 -13.20 3.24 -12.95
C ILE A 191 -11.87 3.10 -12.19
N SER A 192 -11.69 1.96 -11.51
CA SER A 192 -10.49 1.70 -10.72
C SER A 192 -9.22 1.69 -11.56
N GLU A 193 -9.26 1.05 -12.73
CA GLU A 193 -8.13 1.02 -13.66
C GLU A 193 -7.84 2.41 -14.24
N ARG A 194 -8.86 3.18 -14.59
CA ARG A 194 -8.69 4.55 -15.07
C ARG A 194 -8.05 5.45 -14.02
N LEU A 195 -8.55 5.43 -12.79
CA LEU A 195 -7.98 6.21 -11.70
C LEU A 195 -6.52 5.81 -11.43
N LYS A 196 -6.25 4.50 -11.34
CA LYS A 196 -4.92 3.95 -11.07
C LYS A 196 -3.90 4.32 -12.14
N SER A 197 -4.30 4.32 -13.42
CA SER A 197 -3.39 4.61 -14.54
C SER A 197 -2.84 6.04 -14.54
N HIS A 198 -3.45 6.97 -13.79
CA HIS A 198 -3.05 8.38 -13.70
C HIS A 198 -2.27 8.72 -12.43
N LEU A 199 -2.01 7.71 -11.57
CA LEU A 199 -1.24 7.85 -10.35
C LEU A 199 0.22 7.44 -10.57
N ARG A 200 1.11 8.03 -9.77
CA ARG A 200 2.53 7.67 -9.75
C ARG A 200 2.71 6.37 -8.96
N PRO A 201 3.81 5.62 -9.16
CA PRO A 201 4.10 4.41 -8.38
C PRO A 201 4.13 4.62 -6.86
N MET A 202 4.45 5.84 -6.40
CA MET A 202 4.50 6.21 -4.98
C MET A 202 3.13 6.57 -4.41
N ASP A 203 2.19 6.97 -5.27
CA ASP A 203 0.84 7.32 -4.84
C ASP A 203 0.07 6.03 -4.47
N ALA A 204 -0.87 6.16 -3.53
CA ALA A 204 -1.75 5.06 -3.20
C ALA A 204 -3.20 5.41 -3.52
N ILE A 205 -3.95 4.40 -3.99
CA ILE A 205 -5.39 4.50 -4.19
C ILE A 205 -6.10 3.35 -3.49
N ALA A 206 -7.19 3.68 -2.83
CA ALA A 206 -8.01 2.72 -2.10
C ALA A 206 -9.47 2.84 -2.46
N LYS A 207 -10.16 1.72 -2.38
CA LYS A 207 -11.61 1.60 -2.46
C LYS A 207 -12.19 1.65 -1.04
N PHE A 208 -13.14 2.55 -0.81
CA PHE A 208 -13.86 2.62 0.45
C PHE A 208 -15.20 1.89 0.34
N SER A 209 -16.30 2.60 0.44
CA SER A 209 -17.65 2.05 0.32
C SER A 209 -18.37 2.59 -0.93
N GLY A 210 -19.30 1.83 -1.51
CA GLY A 210 -20.03 2.28 -2.70
C GLY A 210 -19.08 2.71 -3.83
N TRP A 211 -19.16 3.94 -4.28
CA TRP A 211 -18.32 4.55 -5.31
C TRP A 211 -17.35 5.60 -4.74
N LYS A 212 -16.97 5.43 -3.47
CA LYS A 212 -16.01 6.30 -2.78
C LYS A 212 -14.62 5.69 -2.81
N PHE A 213 -13.62 6.53 -3.09
CA PHE A 213 -12.21 6.17 -3.16
C PHE A 213 -11.37 7.14 -2.33
N GLY A 214 -10.19 6.69 -1.93
CA GLY A 214 -9.17 7.53 -1.31
C GLY A 214 -7.91 7.54 -2.16
N VAL A 215 -7.29 8.70 -2.33
CA VAL A 215 -6.00 8.87 -3.02
C VAL A 215 -5.02 9.53 -2.07
N LEU A 216 -3.86 8.92 -1.88
CA LEU A 216 -2.73 9.49 -1.16
C LEU A 216 -1.67 9.87 -2.18
N ASN A 217 -1.32 11.14 -2.21
CA ASN A 217 -0.26 11.66 -3.05
C ASN A 217 0.93 12.04 -2.16
N GLU A 218 2.03 11.32 -2.31
CA GLU A 218 3.26 11.54 -1.55
C GLU A 218 4.26 12.40 -2.36
N GLU A 219 5.23 12.99 -1.66
CA GLU A 219 6.30 13.82 -2.25
C GLU A 219 5.79 14.95 -3.15
N LEU A 220 4.84 15.71 -2.64
CA LEU A 220 4.36 16.91 -3.33
C LEU A 220 5.45 17.99 -3.28
N THR A 221 5.78 18.55 -4.44
CA THR A 221 6.76 19.63 -4.56
C THR A 221 6.14 21.02 -4.26
N SER A 222 4.81 21.13 -4.34
CA SER A 222 4.04 22.32 -4.01
C SER A 222 2.60 21.96 -3.68
N PRO A 223 1.92 22.69 -2.78
CA PRO A 223 0.47 22.61 -2.58
C PRO A 223 -0.34 22.78 -3.87
N ASP A 224 0.16 23.55 -4.83
CA ASP A 224 -0.49 23.80 -6.12
C ASP A 224 -0.55 22.56 -7.02
N ASN A 225 0.13 21.48 -6.64
CA ASN A 225 0.03 20.21 -7.36
C ASN A 225 -1.33 19.52 -7.17
N ILE A 226 -2.05 19.77 -6.05
CA ILE A 226 -3.33 19.11 -5.77
C ILE A 226 -4.37 19.40 -6.85
N PRO A 227 -4.66 20.65 -7.24
CA PRO A 227 -5.61 20.92 -8.33
C PRO A 227 -5.21 20.27 -9.66
N VAL A 228 -3.91 20.17 -9.94
CA VAL A 228 -3.41 19.51 -11.15
C VAL A 228 -3.68 18.00 -11.12
N ILE A 229 -3.42 17.37 -9.97
CA ILE A 229 -3.68 15.93 -9.77
C ILE A 229 -5.17 15.65 -9.90
N ILE A 230 -6.00 16.44 -9.24
CA ILE A 230 -7.46 16.30 -9.30
C ILE A 230 -7.96 16.42 -10.74
N ARG A 231 -7.51 17.42 -11.48
CA ARG A 231 -7.88 17.59 -12.90
C ARG A 231 -7.48 16.36 -13.73
N ARG A 232 -6.29 15.79 -13.52
CA ARG A 232 -5.85 14.57 -14.21
C ARG A 232 -6.72 13.37 -13.88
N LEU A 233 -7.10 13.20 -12.61
CA LEU A 233 -8.03 12.16 -12.20
C LEU A 233 -9.40 12.35 -12.84
N GLN A 234 -9.91 13.57 -12.90
CA GLN A 234 -11.16 13.94 -13.56
C GLN A 234 -11.11 13.62 -15.07
N GLU A 235 -10.05 14.05 -15.75
CA GLU A 235 -9.85 13.77 -17.19
C GLU A 235 -9.82 12.26 -17.47
N SER A 236 -9.32 11.45 -16.54
CA SER A 236 -9.25 10.00 -16.69
C SER A 236 -10.61 9.32 -16.77
N ILE A 237 -11.62 9.90 -16.12
CA ILE A 237 -12.97 9.35 -16.05
C ILE A 237 -13.98 10.09 -16.94
N THR A 238 -13.55 11.11 -17.68
CA THR A 238 -14.43 11.91 -18.58
C THR A 238 -15.05 11.07 -19.68
N ARG A 239 -14.33 10.05 -20.18
CA ARG A 239 -14.86 9.19 -21.24
C ARG A 239 -15.93 8.25 -20.69
N PRO A 240 -17.09 8.13 -21.36
CA PRO A 240 -18.12 7.20 -20.91
C PRO A 240 -17.56 5.77 -20.84
N ILE A 241 -18.13 5.00 -19.94
CA ILE A 241 -17.84 3.56 -19.86
C ILE A 241 -18.92 2.84 -20.68
N VAL A 242 -18.48 2.02 -21.62
CA VAL A 242 -19.38 1.22 -22.46
C VAL A 242 -19.45 -0.20 -21.90
N ASP A 243 -20.65 -0.62 -21.49
CA ASP A 243 -20.92 -2.00 -21.05
C ASP A 243 -22.04 -2.56 -21.95
N GLY A 244 -21.67 -3.47 -22.82
CA GLY A 244 -22.57 -3.98 -23.87
C GLY A 244 -23.03 -2.87 -24.81
N SER A 245 -24.35 -2.61 -24.87
CA SER A 245 -24.97 -1.55 -25.67
C SER A 245 -25.19 -0.25 -24.91
N GLN A 246 -24.85 -0.20 -23.62
CA GLN A 246 -25.12 0.93 -22.73
C GLN A 246 -23.87 1.76 -22.50
N SER A 247 -24.02 3.09 -22.49
CA SER A 247 -22.94 4.03 -22.19
C SER A 247 -23.26 4.76 -20.90
N TYR A 248 -22.32 4.72 -19.95
CA TYR A 248 -22.44 5.35 -18.66
C TYR A 248 -21.54 6.58 -18.58
N TYR A 249 -22.15 7.72 -18.26
CA TYR A 249 -21.44 8.97 -18.01
C TYR A 249 -21.24 9.12 -16.50
N LEU A 250 -20.06 9.61 -16.13
CA LEU A 250 -19.66 9.70 -14.74
C LEU A 250 -19.65 11.17 -14.28
N ASN A 251 -20.06 11.43 -13.06
CA ASN A 251 -19.79 12.68 -12.37
C ASN A 251 -18.77 12.44 -11.26
N PHE A 252 -18.14 13.52 -10.79
CA PHE A 252 -16.99 13.46 -9.94
C PHE A 252 -17.04 14.56 -8.87
N SER A 253 -16.91 14.16 -7.62
CA SER A 253 -16.72 15.07 -6.50
C SER A 253 -15.47 14.67 -5.73
N PHE A 254 -14.77 15.64 -5.16
CA PHE A 254 -13.58 15.38 -4.36
C PHE A 254 -13.46 16.39 -3.23
N GLY A 255 -12.78 15.96 -2.17
CA GLY A 255 -12.32 16.81 -1.10
C GLY A 255 -10.90 16.44 -0.73
N SER A 256 -10.07 17.42 -0.40
CA SER A 256 -8.64 17.20 -0.17
C SER A 256 -8.16 17.83 1.12
N ALA A 257 -7.25 17.13 1.79
CA ALA A 257 -6.51 17.62 2.93
C ALA A 257 -5.00 17.59 2.63
N LEU A 258 -4.35 18.74 2.65
CA LEU A 258 -2.90 18.86 2.59
C LEU A 258 -2.32 18.71 3.99
N TYR A 259 -1.28 17.88 4.12
CA TYR A 259 -0.58 17.73 5.39
C TYR A 259 -0.09 19.08 5.94
N ASN A 260 -0.37 19.28 7.20
CA ASN A 260 0.22 20.33 8.01
C ASN A 260 0.35 19.85 9.46
N ARG A 261 1.21 20.48 10.23
CA ARG A 261 1.53 20.07 11.61
C ARG A 261 0.38 20.19 12.62
N ARG A 262 -0.79 20.68 12.21
CA ARG A 262 -1.98 20.77 13.09
C ARG A 262 -2.74 19.44 13.15
N PHE A 263 -2.64 18.60 12.10
CA PHE A 263 -3.22 17.27 12.13
C PHE A 263 -2.49 16.39 13.13
N LYS A 264 -3.23 15.63 13.91
CA LYS A 264 -2.71 14.76 14.98
C LYS A 264 -2.47 13.33 14.51
N GLY A 265 -2.97 12.94 13.34
CA GLY A 265 -2.83 11.60 12.78
C GLY A 265 -3.61 11.39 11.49
N ALA A 266 -3.49 10.19 10.96
CA ALA A 266 -4.06 9.78 9.69
C ALA A 266 -5.59 9.93 9.61
N LEU A 267 -6.28 9.49 10.66
CA LEU A 267 -7.75 9.55 10.70
C LEU A 267 -8.27 10.99 10.64
N GLU A 268 -7.68 11.91 11.39
CA GLU A 268 -8.10 13.30 11.38
C GLU A 268 -7.92 13.94 10.00
N MET A 269 -6.85 13.57 9.31
CA MET A 269 -6.58 14.06 7.96
C MET A 269 -7.55 13.46 6.94
N LEU A 270 -7.84 12.17 7.04
CA LEU A 270 -8.83 11.50 6.19
C LEU A 270 -10.23 12.09 6.41
N ASP A 271 -10.64 12.27 7.67
CA ASP A 271 -11.92 12.90 8.03
C ASP A 271 -12.02 14.34 7.50
N SER A 272 -10.89 15.05 7.46
CA SER A 272 -10.84 16.40 6.88
C SER A 272 -11.10 16.37 5.37
N ALA A 273 -10.50 15.42 4.65
CA ALA A 273 -10.74 15.25 3.22
C ALA A 273 -12.17 14.77 2.93
N GLU A 274 -12.71 13.86 3.75
CA GLU A 274 -14.09 13.38 3.60
C GLU A 274 -15.12 14.50 3.89
N ARG A 275 -14.89 15.36 4.88
CA ARG A 275 -15.73 16.55 5.13
C ARG A 275 -15.66 17.59 4.01
N ASP A 276 -14.50 17.80 3.43
CA ASP A 276 -14.34 18.69 2.28
C ASP A 276 -15.12 18.13 1.07
N LEU A 277 -15.08 16.81 0.85
CA LEU A 277 -15.88 16.13 -0.16
C LEU A 277 -17.40 16.30 0.05
N GLU A 278 -17.89 16.21 1.29
CA GLU A 278 -19.31 16.39 1.60
C GLU A 278 -19.81 17.79 1.27
N ASN A 279 -18.95 18.81 1.37
CA ASN A 279 -19.24 20.20 1.00
C ASN A 279 -19.02 20.50 -0.50
N ALA A 280 -18.40 19.59 -1.22
CA ALA A 280 -18.10 19.76 -2.65
C ALA A 280 -19.39 19.59 -3.48
N ARG A 281 -19.53 20.44 -4.50
CA ARG A 281 -20.57 20.25 -5.52
C ARG A 281 -20.07 19.26 -6.56
N PRO A 282 -20.92 18.33 -7.04
CA PRO A 282 -20.55 17.49 -8.15
C PRO A 282 -20.14 18.35 -9.34
N LEU A 283 -18.95 18.09 -9.86
CA LEU A 283 -18.53 18.67 -11.13
C LEU A 283 -19.14 17.79 -12.22
N ALA A 284 -20.13 18.36 -12.95
CA ALA A 284 -20.59 17.77 -14.21
C ALA A 284 -19.43 17.85 -15.22
N ILE A 285 -19.24 16.78 -15.95
CA ILE A 285 -18.22 16.66 -17.00
C ILE A 285 -18.76 17.19 -18.30
#